data_6d9b5b59a4b83c866f255166fd2ba56d
#
_entry.id   6d9b5b59a4b83c866f255166fd2ba56d
#
_cell.length_a   1.000
_cell.length_b   1.000
_cell.length_c   1.000
_cell.angle_alpha   90.00
_cell.angle_beta   90.00
_cell.angle_gamma   90.00
#
_symmetry.space_group_name_H-M   'P 1'
#
loop_
_entity.id
_entity.type
_entity.pdbx_description
1 polymer ?
#
loop_
_entity_poly.entity_id
_entity_poly.type
_entity_poly.pdbx_seq_one_letter_code
_entity_poly.pdbx_strand_id
1 'polypeptide(L)'
;MESTDQNNSIPEEFYSFNTGQPFCECSDCGKDLLEPGVVYVIEKAIRQYAGYTAKDVIFEVAICLECVERIKDEISAESMRNMMKFYEEMMMNGAQVEPGDSLTKCAATGTPRKELTNYQINALCNGTELSPLQPPYLISGEVLDEMNDILSDATRDFLDDYQQKFIGPSPEWITDDVPGGRFVLI
;
A
#
# COMPACT_ATOMS: atom_id res chain seq x y z
N MET A 1 -25.37 27.24 5.84
CA MET A 1 -24.99 25.90 5.32
C MET A 1 -23.62 26.08 4.72
N GLU A 2 -22.59 25.91 5.55
CA GLU A 2 -21.21 25.90 5.07
C GLU A 2 -20.96 24.49 4.52
N SER A 3 -20.84 24.41 3.20
CA SER A 3 -20.29 23.23 2.54
C SER A 3 -18.84 23.13 2.95
N THR A 4 -18.53 22.19 3.84
CA THR A 4 -17.17 21.72 4.02
C THR A 4 -16.77 21.04 2.71
N ASP A 5 -16.16 21.78 1.78
CA ASP A 5 -15.33 21.21 0.74
C ASP A 5 -14.21 20.45 1.45
N GLN A 6 -14.44 19.19 1.75
CA GLN A 6 -13.37 18.28 2.11
C GLN A 6 -12.51 18.19 0.85
N ASN A 7 -11.33 18.79 0.92
CA ASN A 7 -10.33 18.69 -0.14
C ASN A 7 -9.91 17.22 -0.26
N ASN A 8 -10.59 16.49 -1.14
CA ASN A 8 -10.33 15.08 -1.44
C ASN A 8 -9.09 14.88 -2.34
N SER A 9 -8.29 15.93 -2.53
CA SER A 9 -7.08 15.83 -3.34
C SER A 9 -6.13 14.77 -2.75
N ILE A 10 -5.47 14.05 -3.64
CA ILE A 10 -4.47 13.05 -3.26
C ILE A 10 -3.31 13.76 -2.55
N PRO A 11 -2.96 13.40 -1.30
CA PRO A 11 -1.84 13.99 -0.58
C PRO A 11 -0.50 13.78 -1.28
N GLU A 12 0.41 14.74 -1.17
CA GLU A 12 1.74 14.67 -1.80
C GLU A 12 2.56 13.44 -1.40
N GLU A 13 2.32 12.87 -0.21
CA GLU A 13 3.02 11.65 0.20
C GLU A 13 2.67 10.41 -0.66
N PHE A 14 1.56 10.47 -1.43
CA PHE A 14 1.19 9.47 -2.42
C PHE A 14 1.68 9.80 -3.84
N TYR A 15 2.35 10.92 -4.05
CA TYR A 15 2.96 11.22 -5.35
C TYR A 15 4.16 10.32 -5.60
N SER A 16 4.47 10.06 -6.86
CA SER A 16 5.65 9.28 -7.21
C SER A 16 6.92 9.92 -6.66
N PHE A 17 7.72 9.14 -5.97
CA PHE A 17 9.02 9.60 -5.43
C PHE A 17 9.97 10.05 -6.53
N ASN A 18 9.92 9.36 -7.68
CA ASN A 18 10.81 9.63 -8.79
C ASN A 18 10.50 10.96 -9.50
N THR A 19 9.22 11.32 -9.60
CA THR A 19 8.79 12.50 -10.36
C THR A 19 8.32 13.66 -9.48
N GLY A 20 7.95 13.39 -8.23
CA GLY A 20 7.31 14.36 -7.33
C GLY A 20 5.92 14.78 -7.81
N GLN A 21 5.28 14.00 -8.69
CA GLN A 21 3.98 14.29 -9.28
C GLN A 21 3.01 13.12 -8.99
N PRO A 22 1.69 13.34 -9.07
CA PRO A 22 0.72 12.25 -9.02
C PRO A 22 1.05 11.15 -10.03
N PHE A 23 0.74 9.92 -9.71
CA PHE A 23 0.78 8.83 -10.69
C PHE A 23 -0.23 9.10 -11.78
N CYS A 24 0.21 9.13 -13.03
CA CYS A 24 -0.67 9.36 -14.17
C CYS A 24 -1.01 8.08 -14.95
N GLU A 25 -0.21 7.02 -14.79
CA GLU A 25 -0.39 5.77 -15.51
C GLU A 25 -0.34 4.57 -14.55
N CYS A 26 -1.15 3.56 -14.86
CA CYS A 26 -1.11 2.28 -14.15
C CYS A 26 0.26 1.63 -14.33
N SER A 27 0.92 1.29 -13.24
CA SER A 27 2.26 0.68 -13.24
C SER A 27 2.30 -0.66 -13.99
N ASP A 28 1.18 -1.37 -14.10
CA ASP A 28 1.13 -2.68 -14.76
C ASP A 28 0.71 -2.60 -16.23
N CYS A 29 -0.33 -1.83 -16.59
CA CYS A 29 -0.89 -1.82 -17.94
C CYS A 29 -0.77 -0.49 -18.70
N GLY A 30 -0.29 0.58 -18.04
CA GLY A 30 -0.14 1.90 -18.66
C GLY A 30 -1.45 2.68 -18.86
N LYS A 31 -2.57 2.21 -18.28
CA LYS A 31 -3.86 2.91 -18.35
C LYS A 31 -3.74 4.29 -17.69
N ASP A 32 -4.30 5.33 -18.31
CA ASP A 32 -4.40 6.65 -17.69
C ASP A 32 -5.25 6.59 -16.42
N LEU A 33 -4.65 6.96 -15.29
CA LEU A 33 -5.25 6.92 -13.96
C LEU A 33 -5.99 8.22 -13.60
N LEU A 34 -5.67 9.31 -14.29
CA LEU A 34 -6.23 10.62 -13.98
C LEU A 34 -7.59 10.88 -14.65
N GLU A 35 -8.02 9.98 -15.55
CA GLU A 35 -9.34 10.06 -16.15
C GLU A 35 -10.44 9.92 -15.08
N PRO A 36 -11.49 10.75 -15.12
CA PRO A 36 -12.61 10.64 -14.19
C PRO A 36 -13.27 9.26 -14.22
N GLY A 37 -13.47 8.67 -13.05
CA GLY A 37 -14.09 7.34 -12.91
C GLY A 37 -13.10 6.18 -12.98
N VAL A 38 -11.81 6.42 -13.23
CA VAL A 38 -10.79 5.38 -13.14
C VAL A 38 -10.41 5.19 -11.69
N VAL A 39 -10.80 4.04 -11.13
CA VAL A 39 -10.44 3.63 -9.76
C VAL A 39 -9.11 2.91 -9.77
N TYR A 40 -8.24 3.25 -8.83
CA TYR A 40 -6.91 2.64 -8.69
C TYR A 40 -6.43 2.70 -7.25
N VAL A 41 -5.48 1.85 -6.91
CA VAL A 41 -4.80 1.83 -5.63
C VAL A 41 -3.38 2.36 -5.77
N ILE A 42 -2.92 3.08 -4.76
CA ILE A 42 -1.50 3.47 -4.62
C ILE A 42 -0.97 2.75 -3.39
N GLU A 43 0.17 2.09 -3.55
CA GLU A 43 0.92 1.47 -2.46
C GLU A 43 2.35 1.98 -2.46
N LYS A 44 2.84 2.38 -1.29
CA LYS A 44 4.23 2.82 -1.12
C LYS A 44 4.81 2.20 0.14
N ALA A 45 5.84 1.37 -0.02
CA ALA A 45 6.61 0.82 1.07
C ALA A 45 7.77 1.76 1.41
N ILE A 46 7.87 2.13 2.68
CA ILE A 46 8.77 3.15 3.18
C ILE A 46 9.59 2.58 4.34
N ARG A 47 10.91 2.82 4.28
CA ARG A 47 11.83 2.62 5.39
C ARG A 47 12.19 3.96 5.98
N GLN A 48 12.13 4.07 7.29
CA GLN A 48 12.62 5.23 8.02
C GLN A 48 13.67 4.83 9.04
N TYR A 49 14.55 5.77 9.36
CA TYR A 49 15.69 5.53 10.25
C TYR A 49 15.50 6.30 11.55
N ALA A 50 15.63 5.60 12.68
CA ALA A 50 15.48 6.21 14.00
C ALA A 50 16.47 7.40 14.18
N GLY A 51 15.93 8.57 14.56
CA GLY A 51 16.72 9.78 14.76
C GLY A 51 17.07 10.57 13.48
N TYR A 52 16.61 10.13 12.31
CA TYR A 52 16.81 10.84 11.05
C TYR A 52 15.46 11.21 10.39
N THR A 53 15.47 12.29 9.63
CA THR A 53 14.32 12.70 8.80
C THR A 53 14.32 12.01 7.44
N ALA A 54 15.44 11.38 7.07
CA ALA A 54 15.58 10.66 5.82
C ALA A 54 14.69 9.39 5.81
N LYS A 55 14.08 9.14 4.66
CA LYS A 55 13.24 7.98 4.38
C LYS A 55 13.59 7.44 3.02
N ASP A 56 13.61 6.12 2.89
CA ASP A 56 13.75 5.45 1.61
C ASP A 56 12.39 4.93 1.16
N VAL A 57 12.04 5.16 -0.08
CA VAL A 57 10.92 4.48 -0.73
C VAL A 57 11.47 3.17 -1.29
N ILE A 58 11.05 2.05 -0.68
CA ILE A 58 11.49 0.70 -1.07
C ILE A 58 10.88 0.30 -2.39
N PHE A 59 9.57 0.50 -2.51
CA PHE A 59 8.86 0.44 -3.77
C PHE A 59 7.61 1.32 -3.74
N GLU A 60 7.12 1.66 -4.91
CA GLU A 60 5.86 2.36 -5.08
C GLU A 60 5.17 1.90 -6.36
N VAL A 61 3.86 1.76 -6.29
CA VAL A 61 3.02 1.38 -7.43
C VAL A 61 1.69 2.11 -7.39
N ALA A 62 1.13 2.35 -8.57
CA ALA A 62 -0.25 2.76 -8.74
C ALA A 62 -0.91 1.79 -9.73
N ILE A 63 -1.93 1.05 -9.30
CA ILE A 63 -2.49 -0.06 -10.08
C ILE A 63 -3.99 0.14 -10.25
N CYS A 64 -4.49 0.16 -11.50
CA CYS A 64 -5.92 0.26 -11.78
C CYS A 64 -6.67 -0.99 -11.31
N LEU A 65 -7.95 -0.82 -10.97
CA LEU A 65 -8.78 -1.90 -10.40
C LEU A 65 -8.84 -3.14 -11.29
N GLU A 66 -8.82 -2.98 -12.61
CA GLU A 66 -8.80 -4.11 -13.55
C GLU A 66 -7.54 -4.96 -13.41
N CYS A 67 -6.38 -4.33 -13.15
CA CYS A 67 -5.13 -5.05 -12.88
C CYS A 67 -5.16 -5.69 -11.49
N VAL A 68 -5.72 -5.01 -10.48
CA VAL A 68 -5.92 -5.59 -9.14
C VAL A 68 -6.77 -6.86 -9.22
N GLU A 69 -7.84 -6.87 -9.99
CA GLU A 69 -8.68 -8.05 -10.18
C GLU A 69 -7.91 -9.21 -10.84
N ARG A 70 -7.10 -8.92 -11.88
CA ARG A 70 -6.24 -9.94 -12.50
C ARG A 70 -5.22 -10.53 -11.53
N ILE A 71 -4.64 -9.71 -10.65
CA ILE A 71 -3.72 -10.19 -9.61
C ILE A 71 -4.47 -11.09 -8.64
N LYS A 72 -5.68 -10.74 -8.23
CA LYS A 72 -6.52 -11.56 -7.35
C LYS A 72 -6.84 -12.94 -7.93
N ASP A 73 -7.01 -13.03 -9.25
CA ASP A 73 -7.26 -14.32 -9.93
C ASP A 73 -6.07 -15.29 -9.85
N GLU A 74 -4.85 -14.78 -9.65
CA GLU A 74 -3.62 -15.58 -9.48
C GLU A 74 -3.39 -15.99 -8.00
N ILE A 75 -4.10 -15.38 -7.06
CA ILE A 75 -4.00 -15.71 -5.63
C ILE A 75 -4.74 -17.01 -5.36
N SER A 76 -4.10 -17.94 -4.66
CA SER A 76 -4.73 -19.21 -4.30
C SER A 76 -5.98 -19.00 -3.44
N ALA A 77 -6.99 -19.87 -3.60
CA ALA A 77 -8.20 -19.82 -2.79
C ALA A 77 -7.93 -19.96 -1.28
N GLU A 78 -6.85 -20.65 -0.89
CA GLU A 78 -6.39 -20.76 0.49
C GLU A 78 -5.88 -19.42 1.00
N SER A 79 -4.95 -18.78 0.27
CA SER A 79 -4.42 -17.48 0.61
C SER A 79 -5.52 -16.43 0.69
N MET A 80 -6.46 -16.44 -0.27
CA MET A 80 -7.61 -15.52 -0.25
C MET A 80 -8.44 -15.68 1.02
N ARG A 81 -8.76 -16.92 1.43
CA ARG A 81 -9.50 -17.16 2.68
C ARG A 81 -8.73 -16.69 3.93
N ASN A 82 -7.43 -16.96 3.97
CA ASN A 82 -6.58 -16.56 5.09
C ASN A 82 -6.48 -15.04 5.19
N MET A 83 -6.31 -14.35 4.06
CA MET A 83 -6.31 -12.89 4.00
C MET A 83 -7.64 -12.30 4.48
N MET A 84 -8.78 -12.81 3.97
CA MET A 84 -10.10 -12.35 4.42
C MET A 84 -10.27 -12.49 5.92
N LYS A 85 -9.89 -13.64 6.48
CA LYS A 85 -9.96 -13.87 7.92
C LYS A 85 -9.06 -12.89 8.69
N PHE A 86 -7.84 -12.66 8.21
CA PHE A 86 -6.92 -11.70 8.81
C PHE A 86 -7.51 -10.27 8.83
N TYR A 87 -8.13 -9.85 7.72
CA TYR A 87 -8.80 -8.55 7.66
C TYR A 87 -10.01 -8.45 8.59
N GLU A 88 -10.83 -9.50 8.66
CA GLU A 88 -11.95 -9.55 9.61
C GLU A 88 -11.44 -9.39 11.05
N GLU A 89 -10.40 -10.12 11.43
CA GLU A 89 -9.78 -10.03 12.76
C GLU A 89 -9.20 -8.64 13.02
N MET A 90 -8.52 -8.05 12.04
CA MET A 90 -7.98 -6.69 12.11
C MET A 90 -9.10 -5.65 12.27
N MET A 91 -10.19 -5.76 11.53
CA MET A 91 -11.33 -4.85 11.63
C MET A 91 -12.07 -4.97 12.96
N MET A 92 -12.14 -6.18 13.55
CA MET A 92 -12.81 -6.42 14.84
C MET A 92 -11.95 -6.04 16.04
N ASN A 93 -10.64 -6.29 15.98
CA ASN A 93 -9.72 -6.16 17.10
C ASN A 93 -8.64 -5.08 16.88
N GLY A 94 -8.56 -4.52 15.69
CA GLY A 94 -7.57 -3.53 15.32
C GLY A 94 -7.73 -2.21 16.08
N ALA A 95 -6.72 -1.38 16.00
CA ALA A 95 -6.75 -0.07 16.61
C ALA A 95 -7.86 0.78 16.00
N GLN A 96 -8.66 1.41 16.87
CA GLN A 96 -9.61 2.44 16.44
C GLN A 96 -8.81 3.69 16.07
N VAL A 97 -8.41 3.78 14.80
CA VAL A 97 -7.68 4.95 14.30
C VAL A 97 -8.69 5.97 13.76
N GLU A 98 -8.68 7.16 14.33
CA GLU A 98 -9.53 8.24 13.85
C GLU A 98 -9.16 8.60 12.39
N PRO A 99 -10.11 9.01 11.56
CA PRO A 99 -9.83 9.34 10.15
C PRO A 99 -8.69 10.34 9.94
N GLY A 100 -8.51 11.30 10.86
CA GLY A 100 -7.41 12.27 10.82
C GLY A 100 -6.04 11.68 11.19
N ASP A 101 -6.00 10.51 11.80
CA ASP A 101 -4.78 9.80 12.24
C ASP A 101 -4.39 8.62 11.33
N SER A 102 -5.15 8.36 10.29
CA SER A 102 -5.04 7.16 9.45
C SER A 102 -3.66 6.95 8.79
N LEU A 103 -2.87 8.01 8.63
CA LEU A 103 -1.49 7.98 8.13
C LEU A 103 -0.45 8.24 9.22
N THR A 104 -0.86 8.46 10.46
CA THR A 104 0.03 8.74 11.60
C THR A 104 0.20 7.53 12.52
N LYS A 105 -0.65 6.52 12.37
CA LYS A 105 -0.65 5.29 13.16
C LYS A 105 -0.93 4.08 12.28
N CYS A 106 -0.40 2.92 12.66
CA CYS A 106 -0.73 1.65 12.02
C CYS A 106 -2.22 1.31 12.24
N ALA A 107 -2.94 1.04 11.16
CA ALA A 107 -4.38 0.71 11.22
C ALA A 107 -4.66 -0.58 12.02
N ALA A 108 -3.74 -1.53 12.02
CA ALA A 108 -3.90 -2.80 12.74
C ALA A 108 -3.53 -2.68 14.22
N THR A 109 -2.39 -2.06 14.55
CA THR A 109 -1.81 -2.08 15.89
C THR A 109 -1.95 -0.77 16.65
N GLY A 110 -2.26 0.34 15.96
CA GLY A 110 -2.26 1.69 16.56
C GLY A 110 -0.87 2.24 16.84
N THR A 111 0.19 1.52 16.50
CA THR A 111 1.57 1.96 16.72
C THR A 111 1.82 3.26 15.95
N PRO A 112 2.33 4.31 16.62
CA PRO A 112 2.62 5.57 15.96
C PRO A 112 3.66 5.40 14.83
N ARG A 113 3.41 6.02 13.67
CA ARG A 113 4.31 5.98 12.49
C ARG A 113 5.77 6.29 12.83
N LYS A 114 6.01 7.24 13.74
CA LYS A 114 7.36 7.64 14.16
C LYS A 114 8.16 6.53 14.87
N GLU A 115 7.48 5.50 15.37
CA GLU A 115 8.07 4.36 16.08
C GLU A 115 8.32 3.18 15.14
N LEU A 116 7.80 3.22 13.91
CA LEU A 116 7.97 2.17 12.91
C LEU A 116 9.27 2.40 12.13
N THR A 117 9.98 1.33 11.85
CA THR A 117 11.14 1.36 10.93
C THR A 117 10.72 1.10 9.48
N ASN A 118 9.74 0.24 9.28
CA ASN A 118 9.18 -0.08 7.97
C ASN A 118 7.66 0.00 8.04
N TYR A 119 7.05 0.57 7.03
CA TYR A 119 5.60 0.65 6.89
C TYR A 119 5.20 0.85 5.43
N GLN A 120 3.95 0.53 5.14
CA GLN A 120 3.33 0.80 3.85
C GLN A 120 2.18 1.78 4.04
N ILE A 121 2.07 2.75 3.13
CA ILE A 121 0.89 3.61 3.00
C ILE A 121 0.10 3.21 1.77
N ASN A 122 -1.22 3.24 1.93
CA ASN A 122 -2.17 2.76 0.93
C ASN A 122 -3.26 3.81 0.72
N ALA A 123 -3.65 4.03 -0.52
CA ALA A 123 -4.75 4.90 -0.88
C ALA A 123 -5.58 4.30 -2.01
N LEU A 124 -6.90 4.38 -1.87
CA LEU A 124 -7.83 4.15 -2.96
C LEU A 124 -8.17 5.49 -3.59
N CYS A 125 -7.98 5.61 -4.89
CA CYS A 125 -8.15 6.83 -5.67
C CYS A 125 -9.19 6.65 -6.77
N ASN A 126 -9.78 7.76 -7.21
CA ASN A 126 -10.67 7.84 -8.36
C ASN A 126 -10.28 9.09 -9.17
N GLY A 127 -9.61 8.90 -10.31
CA GLY A 127 -9.04 9.99 -11.08
C GLY A 127 -8.06 10.80 -10.22
N THR A 128 -8.29 12.09 -10.08
CA THR A 128 -7.41 13.03 -9.35
C THR A 128 -7.70 13.14 -7.85
N GLU A 129 -8.61 12.33 -7.30
CA GLU A 129 -9.09 12.45 -5.94
C GLU A 129 -8.96 11.13 -5.16
N LEU A 130 -8.89 11.24 -3.83
CA LEU A 130 -9.07 10.09 -2.94
C LEU A 130 -10.50 9.57 -3.07
N SER A 131 -10.66 8.26 -3.08
CA SER A 131 -11.97 7.62 -3.04
C SER A 131 -12.63 7.81 -1.66
N PRO A 132 -13.89 8.22 -1.60
CA PRO A 132 -14.62 8.30 -0.33
C PRO A 132 -14.96 6.93 0.26
N LEU A 133 -14.77 5.84 -0.51
CA LEU A 133 -15.09 4.48 -0.07
C LEU A 133 -14.12 3.95 0.96
N GLN A 134 -12.87 4.40 0.90
CA GLN A 134 -11.82 3.95 1.80
C GLN A 134 -10.83 5.10 2.05
N PRO A 135 -10.71 5.58 3.30
CA PRO A 135 -9.68 6.54 3.64
C PRO A 135 -8.30 5.93 3.46
N PRO A 136 -7.28 6.74 3.12
CA PRO A 136 -5.91 6.25 3.09
C PRO A 136 -5.51 5.74 4.48
N TYR A 137 -4.62 4.75 4.53
CA TYR A 137 -4.18 4.15 5.79
C TYR A 137 -2.73 3.69 5.73
N LEU A 138 -2.19 3.40 6.91
CA LEU A 138 -0.83 2.94 7.12
C LEU A 138 -0.83 1.58 7.81
N ILE A 139 0.00 0.67 7.31
CA ILE A 139 0.25 -0.65 7.90
C ILE A 139 1.73 -0.78 8.24
N SER A 140 2.08 -1.29 9.43
CA SER A 140 3.46 -1.56 9.83
C SER A 140 4.06 -2.74 9.09
N GLY A 141 5.39 -2.75 8.93
CA GLY A 141 6.10 -3.87 8.32
C GLY A 141 5.85 -5.21 9.03
N GLU A 142 5.76 -5.20 10.35
CA GLU A 142 5.44 -6.40 11.14
C GLU A 142 4.10 -7.03 10.73
N VAL A 143 3.07 -6.21 10.56
CA VAL A 143 1.75 -6.68 10.13
C VAL A 143 1.80 -7.20 8.69
N LEU A 144 2.59 -6.57 7.81
CA LEU A 144 2.79 -7.06 6.44
C LEU A 144 3.52 -8.42 6.43
N ASP A 145 4.48 -8.62 7.31
CA ASP A 145 5.17 -9.89 7.47
C ASP A 145 4.20 -10.98 7.97
N GLU A 146 3.36 -10.69 8.98
CA GLU A 146 2.30 -11.60 9.44
C GLU A 146 1.32 -11.97 8.31
N MET A 147 0.92 -10.99 7.50
CA MET A 147 0.06 -11.23 6.33
C MET A 147 0.74 -12.13 5.30
N ASN A 148 2.04 -11.93 5.06
CA ASN A 148 2.80 -12.76 4.15
C ASN A 148 2.92 -14.22 4.63
N ASP A 149 3.05 -14.43 5.94
CA ASP A 149 3.20 -15.77 6.53
C ASP A 149 1.94 -16.64 6.39
N ILE A 150 0.77 -16.03 6.23
CA ILE A 150 -0.50 -16.76 6.02
C ILE A 150 -0.78 -17.09 4.55
N LEU A 151 0.07 -16.63 3.61
CA LEU A 151 -0.05 -16.96 2.19
C LEU A 151 0.56 -18.33 1.88
N SER A 152 0.01 -19.01 0.88
CA SER A 152 0.63 -20.21 0.32
C SER A 152 1.93 -19.87 -0.42
N ASP A 153 2.86 -20.83 -0.52
CA ASP A 153 4.13 -20.64 -1.22
C ASP A 153 3.92 -20.16 -2.66
N ALA A 154 2.97 -20.77 -3.38
CA ALA A 154 2.65 -20.35 -4.76
C ALA A 154 2.15 -18.91 -4.87
N THR A 155 1.38 -18.44 -3.89
CA THR A 155 0.92 -17.04 -3.87
C THR A 155 2.08 -16.10 -3.53
N ARG A 156 2.94 -16.47 -2.59
CA ARG A 156 4.15 -15.69 -2.26
C ARG A 156 5.06 -15.55 -3.46
N ASP A 157 5.40 -16.67 -4.12
CA ASP A 157 6.25 -16.67 -5.30
C ASP A 157 5.68 -15.77 -6.40
N PHE A 158 4.36 -15.87 -6.65
CA PHE A 158 3.70 -15.00 -7.62
C PHE A 158 3.80 -13.51 -7.26
N LEU A 159 3.52 -13.14 -6.00
CA LEU A 159 3.56 -11.75 -5.55
C LEU A 159 5.00 -11.20 -5.54
N ASP A 160 5.99 -12.01 -5.17
CA ASP A 160 7.40 -11.64 -5.21
C ASP A 160 7.85 -11.38 -6.67
N ASP A 161 7.50 -12.27 -7.60
CA ASP A 161 7.77 -12.09 -9.04
C ASP A 161 7.06 -10.86 -9.62
N TYR A 162 5.81 -10.63 -9.18
CA TYR A 162 5.05 -9.46 -9.61
C TYR A 162 5.68 -8.17 -9.13
N GLN A 163 6.08 -8.11 -7.87
CA GLN A 163 6.72 -6.94 -7.26
C GLN A 163 8.06 -6.62 -7.94
N GLN A 164 8.86 -7.63 -8.32
CA GLN A 164 10.14 -7.44 -8.98
C GLN A 164 10.03 -6.67 -10.31
N LYS A 165 8.88 -6.63 -10.96
CA LYS A 165 8.66 -5.82 -12.17
C LYS A 165 8.79 -4.31 -11.91
N PHE A 166 8.54 -3.88 -10.67
CA PHE A 166 8.52 -2.47 -10.27
C PHE A 166 9.75 -2.05 -9.46
N ILE A 167 10.42 -3.02 -8.85
CA ILE A 167 11.69 -2.80 -8.18
C ILE A 167 12.77 -2.98 -9.25
N GLY A 168 13.48 -1.90 -9.59
CA GLY A 168 14.65 -2.00 -10.47
C GLY A 168 15.67 -3.00 -9.90
N PRO A 169 16.72 -3.39 -10.65
CA PRO A 169 17.72 -4.31 -10.18
C PRO A 169 18.26 -3.82 -8.84
N SER A 170 18.09 -4.63 -7.81
CA SER A 170 18.58 -4.31 -6.47
C SER A 170 20.07 -4.01 -6.56
N PRO A 171 20.56 -2.90 -6.03
CA PRO A 171 21.99 -2.69 -5.91
C PRO A 171 22.61 -3.90 -5.18
N GLU A 172 23.78 -4.36 -5.62
CA GLU A 172 24.46 -5.57 -5.10
C GLU A 172 24.67 -5.59 -3.57
N TRP A 173 24.44 -4.45 -2.89
CA TRP A 173 24.57 -4.28 -1.44
C TRP A 173 23.25 -4.32 -0.67
N ILE A 174 22.10 -4.44 -1.34
CA ILE A 174 20.83 -4.74 -0.66
C ILE A 174 20.77 -6.27 -0.52
N THR A 175 21.10 -6.74 0.69
CA THR A 175 20.89 -8.14 1.06
C THR A 175 19.39 -8.46 1.15
N ASP A 176 19.02 -9.72 0.91
CA ASP A 176 17.64 -10.23 0.82
C ASP A 176 16.75 -10.01 2.07
N ASP A 177 17.29 -9.42 3.11
CA ASP A 177 16.59 -9.07 4.35
C ASP A 177 16.05 -7.62 4.32
N VAL A 178 15.10 -7.32 3.43
CA VAL A 178 14.31 -6.09 3.52
C VAL A 178 12.96 -6.42 4.17
N PRO A 179 12.83 -6.33 5.51
CA PRO A 179 11.55 -6.53 6.17
C PRO A 179 10.55 -5.46 5.70
N GLY A 180 9.31 -5.85 5.44
CA GLY A 180 8.22 -4.93 5.13
C GLY A 180 8.21 -4.34 3.72
N GLY A 181 8.99 -4.88 2.78
CA GLY A 181 8.99 -4.47 1.36
C GLY A 181 8.12 -5.34 0.46
N ARG A 182 7.27 -6.21 1.01
CA ARG A 182 6.46 -7.12 0.21
C ARG A 182 5.13 -6.51 -0.17
N PHE A 183 4.77 -6.71 -1.43
CA PHE A 183 3.51 -6.30 -2.00
C PHE A 183 2.39 -7.19 -1.42
N VAL A 184 1.44 -6.57 -0.76
CA VAL A 184 0.21 -7.22 -0.36
C VAL A 184 -0.92 -6.33 -0.82
N LEU A 185 -1.59 -6.74 -1.90
CA LEU A 185 -2.83 -6.10 -2.34
C LEU A 185 -3.88 -6.19 -1.25
N ILE A 186 -4.17 -5.06 -0.67
CA ILE A 186 -5.21 -4.94 0.35
C ILE A 186 -6.48 -4.38 -0.29
#